data_ed8a5edc2b0fa1e26932fcc8eae755dc
#
_entry.id   ed8a5edc2b0fa1e26932fcc8eae755dc
#
_cell.length_a   1.000
_cell.length_b   1.000
_cell.length_c   1.000
_cell.angle_alpha   90.00
_cell.angle_beta   90.00
_cell.angle_gamma   90.00
#
_symmetry.space_group_name_H-M   'P 1'
#
loop_
_entity.id
_entity.type
_entity.pdbx_description
1 polymer ?
#
loop_
_entity_poly.entity_id
_entity_poly.type
_entity_poly.pdbx_seq_one_letter_code
_entity_poly.pdbx_strand_id
1 'polypeptide(L)'
;MTEADRSPFSAPNTLDSGLSRSDQEDVAGTSAREWKTLFAPMQSNAGPSSSAATRASIKRANTTESSVSIRQQQVRGRGGPPRGRGGRTQASRRLLDASDAAASSPPSSPTDPVSRIRHKIVTTPLPPDSVLTPTGTTYRSVVWKLLLDIRDLDVAEYLSLVAKGKSPSHDKIRNDTFRTLATDQGFKERVKEEKLIRLLDAFVWKHNRSDDSADEADADADVYEFSYVQGMNVLAAPFLYTLESEVEAFRCFSRFIEYCCPLYVQPTLSGVHRGLQLLDRCLELLDAPLYHHLRGKNLSAEIYAFPSVMTLCACTPPLPEVLQLWDFLLAFGVHFNVLCIVAQLHIMRADLLESASPMKLLRNLPPLDARKIINVTVTLARDIPADLFQDLVKHPYHPDSVAAFT
;
A
#
# COMPACT_ATOMS: atom_id res chain seq x y z
N MET A 1 -12.81 -59.12 -11.63
CA MET A 1 -11.99 -58.83 -12.83
C MET A 1 -12.33 -57.39 -13.17
N THR A 2 -11.60 -56.50 -12.64
CA THR A 2 -10.31 -55.87 -12.99
C THR A 2 -10.53 -54.62 -13.83
N GLU A 3 -9.89 -53.64 -13.33
CA GLU A 3 -9.28 -52.44 -13.91
C GLU A 3 -10.12 -51.16 -13.77
N ALA A 4 -9.58 -50.10 -13.31
CA ALA A 4 -8.39 -49.68 -12.59
C ALA A 4 -8.51 -48.17 -12.46
N ASP A 5 -8.32 -47.76 -11.29
CA ASP A 5 -8.14 -46.38 -10.82
C ASP A 5 -6.91 -45.75 -11.53
N ARG A 6 -7.09 -44.61 -12.23
CA ARG A 6 -6.02 -43.67 -12.53
C ARG A 6 -6.50 -42.25 -12.46
N SER A 7 -6.23 -41.62 -11.33
CA SER A 7 -6.20 -40.20 -11.14
C SER A 7 -5.15 -39.50 -11.99
N PRO A 8 -5.42 -38.37 -12.68
CA PRO A 8 -4.43 -37.51 -13.30
C PRO A 8 -4.43 -36.13 -12.61
N PHE A 9 -3.84 -36.05 -11.44
CA PHE A 9 -3.38 -34.77 -10.90
C PHE A 9 -1.94 -34.93 -10.39
N SER A 10 -1.00 -34.92 -11.35
CA SER A 10 0.38 -34.56 -11.09
C SER A 10 0.48 -33.04 -11.13
N ALA A 11 0.92 -32.44 -10.05
CA ALA A 11 1.25 -31.03 -9.98
C ALA A 11 2.33 -30.68 -11.00
N PRO A 12 2.24 -29.54 -11.72
CA PRO A 12 3.34 -29.06 -12.54
C PRO A 12 4.45 -28.52 -11.65
N ASN A 13 5.67 -28.90 -11.99
CA ASN A 13 6.93 -28.48 -11.41
C ASN A 13 7.02 -26.97 -11.25
N THR A 14 7.51 -26.54 -10.10
CA THR A 14 8.06 -25.22 -9.80
C THR A 14 8.96 -24.76 -10.94
N LEU A 15 8.60 -23.65 -11.60
CA LEU A 15 9.50 -22.90 -12.46
C LEU A 15 10.62 -22.33 -11.61
N ASP A 16 11.77 -22.95 -11.75
CA ASP A 16 13.05 -22.60 -11.17
C ASP A 16 13.41 -21.18 -11.64
N SER A 17 13.48 -20.22 -10.71
CA SER A 17 14.11 -18.94 -10.95
C SER A 17 15.59 -19.23 -11.16
N GLY A 18 16.12 -18.98 -12.36
CA GLY A 18 17.44 -19.40 -12.83
C GLY A 18 18.66 -18.81 -12.09
N LEU A 19 18.54 -18.54 -10.79
CA LEU A 19 19.63 -18.19 -9.88
C LEU A 19 19.97 -19.41 -9.03
N SER A 20 21.25 -19.76 -8.96
CA SER A 20 21.73 -20.84 -8.10
C SER A 20 21.49 -20.47 -6.61
N ARG A 21 21.44 -21.47 -5.74
CA ARG A 21 21.25 -21.27 -4.29
C ARG A 21 22.35 -20.37 -3.71
N SER A 22 23.56 -20.43 -4.26
CA SER A 22 24.70 -19.58 -3.92
C SER A 22 24.46 -18.12 -4.34
N ASP A 23 23.85 -17.87 -5.50
CA ASP A 23 23.56 -16.51 -5.98
C ASP A 23 22.44 -15.86 -5.15
N GLN A 24 21.48 -16.63 -4.68
CA GLN A 24 20.42 -16.15 -3.77
C GLN A 24 20.97 -15.81 -2.37
N GLU A 25 21.91 -16.58 -1.85
CA GLU A 25 22.57 -16.31 -0.57
C GLU A 25 23.48 -15.07 -0.65
N ASP A 26 24.19 -14.85 -1.75
CA ASP A 26 25.03 -13.68 -1.97
C ASP A 26 24.22 -12.39 -2.13
N VAL A 27 23.08 -12.43 -2.84
CA VAL A 27 22.15 -11.29 -2.97
C VAL A 27 21.52 -10.93 -1.62
N ALA A 28 21.10 -11.94 -0.84
CA ALA A 28 20.54 -11.75 0.50
C ALA A 28 21.58 -11.16 1.46
N GLY A 29 22.84 -11.63 1.41
CA GLY A 29 23.93 -11.12 2.23
C GLY A 29 24.30 -9.67 1.90
N THR A 30 24.32 -9.30 0.63
CA THR A 30 24.58 -7.94 0.18
C THR A 30 23.45 -6.99 0.60
N SER A 31 22.21 -7.41 0.38
CA SER A 31 21.02 -6.65 0.81
C SER A 31 21.04 -6.41 2.32
N ALA A 32 21.32 -7.43 3.12
CA ALA A 32 21.38 -7.30 4.58
C ALA A 32 22.47 -6.31 5.08
N ARG A 33 23.65 -6.31 4.45
CA ARG A 33 24.74 -5.36 4.79
C ARG A 33 24.34 -3.93 4.52
N GLU A 34 23.72 -3.68 3.38
CA GLU A 34 23.27 -2.36 3.01
C GLU A 34 22.15 -1.84 3.90
N TRP A 35 21.18 -2.69 4.28
CA TRP A 35 20.15 -2.35 5.24
C TRP A 35 20.72 -2.09 6.64
N LYS A 36 21.67 -2.92 7.10
CA LYS A 36 22.35 -2.73 8.39
C LYS A 36 23.01 -1.35 8.50
N THR A 37 23.68 -0.90 7.44
CA THR A 37 24.31 0.42 7.37
C THR A 37 23.29 1.55 7.47
N LEU A 38 22.11 1.37 6.90
CA LEU A 38 21.03 2.36 6.95
C LEU A 38 20.46 2.54 8.38
N PHE A 39 20.38 1.46 9.16
CA PHE A 39 19.83 1.48 10.52
C PHE A 39 20.84 1.86 11.60
N ALA A 40 22.14 1.78 11.36
CA ALA A 40 23.17 2.08 12.34
C ALA A 40 23.06 3.49 12.97
N PRO A 41 22.77 4.58 12.20
CA PRO A 41 22.62 5.94 12.77
C PRO A 41 21.31 6.16 13.53
N MET A 42 20.25 5.37 13.24
CA MET A 42 18.91 5.58 13.81
C MET A 42 18.81 5.12 15.28
N GLN A 43 19.71 4.24 15.70
CA GLN A 43 19.74 3.69 17.06
C GLN A 43 20.37 4.65 18.09
N SER A 44 21.10 5.69 17.64
CA SER A 44 21.80 6.63 18.53
C SER A 44 20.97 7.85 18.98
N ASN A 45 19.75 8.04 18.46
CA ASN A 45 18.93 9.24 18.69
C ASN A 45 17.60 8.98 19.41
N ALA A 46 17.45 7.91 20.17
CA ALA A 46 16.24 7.63 20.95
C ALA A 46 16.23 8.47 22.26
N GLY A 47 15.83 9.73 22.16
CA GLY A 47 15.50 10.61 23.29
C GLY A 47 14.02 11.03 23.20
N PRO A 48 13.34 11.33 24.33
CA PRO A 48 11.90 11.53 24.37
C PRO A 48 11.46 12.88 23.77
N SER A 49 10.49 12.89 22.86
CA SER A 49 9.87 14.11 22.36
C SER A 49 8.36 14.01 22.17
N SER A 50 7.69 15.13 22.38
CA SER A 50 6.28 15.38 22.62
C SER A 50 5.29 15.09 21.45
N SER A 51 4.06 14.74 21.84
CA SER A 51 2.96 14.19 20.99
C SER A 51 2.26 15.14 20.00
N ALA A 52 2.51 16.45 20.03
CA ALA A 52 1.76 17.44 19.22
C ALA A 52 2.27 17.61 17.77
N ALA A 53 3.54 17.31 17.50
CA ALA A 53 4.14 17.47 16.16
C ALA A 53 3.77 16.33 15.18
N THR A 54 3.24 15.23 15.67
CA THR A 54 3.08 13.97 14.94
C THR A 54 1.89 13.97 13.98
N ARG A 55 0.77 14.65 14.34
CA ARG A 55 -0.42 14.75 13.45
C ARG A 55 -0.15 15.50 12.14
N ALA A 56 0.71 16.51 12.18
CA ALA A 56 1.08 17.29 11.00
C ALA A 56 2.01 16.55 10.03
N SER A 57 2.82 15.60 10.53
CA SER A 57 3.84 14.92 9.75
C SER A 57 3.26 13.86 8.81
N ILE A 58 2.24 13.11 9.22
CA ILE A 58 1.61 12.07 8.36
C ILE A 58 0.69 12.69 7.31
N LYS A 59 -0.07 13.73 7.67
CA LYS A 59 -0.82 14.53 6.67
C LYS A 59 0.15 15.14 5.63
N ARG A 60 1.36 15.56 6.02
CA ARG A 60 2.39 16.05 5.09
C ARG A 60 3.05 14.95 4.26
N ALA A 61 3.29 13.77 4.82
CA ALA A 61 3.88 12.65 4.08
C ALA A 61 2.96 12.13 2.96
N ASN A 62 1.65 12.14 3.19
CA ASN A 62 0.68 11.75 2.17
C ASN A 62 0.37 12.87 1.15
N THR A 63 0.67 14.16 1.46
CA THR A 63 0.30 15.29 0.60
C THR A 63 1.47 15.96 -0.13
N THR A 64 2.72 15.83 0.32
CA THR A 64 3.81 16.68 -0.19
C THR A 64 5.04 15.96 -0.73
N GLU A 65 5.26 14.69 -0.42
CA GLU A 65 6.53 14.03 -0.77
C GLU A 65 6.41 12.77 -1.64
N SER A 66 5.20 12.39 -2.08
CA SER A 66 5.02 11.36 -3.12
C SER A 66 5.32 11.87 -4.53
N SER A 67 5.59 13.15 -4.69
CA SER A 67 6.08 13.70 -5.96
C SER A 67 7.59 13.55 -6.03
N VAL A 68 8.06 12.67 -6.86
CA VAL A 68 9.31 12.86 -7.61
C VAL A 68 9.30 14.31 -8.08
N SER A 69 10.25 15.10 -7.61
CA SER A 69 10.35 16.55 -7.75
C SER A 69 10.13 17.00 -9.19
N ILE A 70 8.89 17.34 -9.55
CA ILE A 70 8.59 18.16 -10.74
C ILE A 70 8.16 19.52 -10.22
N ARG A 71 9.11 20.44 -10.16
CA ARG A 71 8.85 21.87 -9.96
C ARG A 71 7.99 22.37 -11.12
N GLN A 72 6.70 22.61 -10.88
CA GLN A 72 5.92 23.55 -11.66
C GLN A 72 5.75 24.83 -10.86
N GLN A 73 6.34 25.91 -11.37
CA GLN A 73 6.09 27.28 -10.89
C GLN A 73 4.64 27.66 -11.16
N GLN A 74 3.89 27.96 -10.09
CA GLN A 74 2.57 28.59 -10.18
C GLN A 74 2.72 30.03 -10.69
N VAL A 75 2.21 30.29 -11.88
CA VAL A 75 1.92 31.66 -12.35
C VAL A 75 0.54 32.03 -11.83
N ARG A 76 0.50 32.97 -10.89
CA ARG A 76 -0.76 33.62 -10.43
C ARG A 76 -1.20 34.60 -11.52
N GLY A 77 -2.33 34.32 -12.18
CA GLY A 77 -3.04 35.26 -13.05
C GLY A 77 -3.96 36.17 -12.27
N ARG A 78 -3.79 37.48 -12.39
CA ARG A 78 -4.82 38.49 -12.15
C ARG A 78 -4.88 39.44 -13.34
N GLY A 79 -5.99 39.45 -14.00
CA GLY A 79 -6.84 40.46 -14.55
C GLY A 79 -6.33 41.58 -15.46
N GLY A 80 -6.82 41.56 -16.71
CA GLY A 80 -7.41 42.65 -17.47
C GLY A 80 -6.49 43.71 -18.17
N PRO A 81 -6.86 44.12 -19.37
CA PRO A 81 -5.91 44.79 -20.31
C PRO A 81 -5.89 46.31 -20.19
N PRO A 82 -4.91 46.99 -20.76
CA PRO A 82 -5.08 47.59 -22.06
C PRO A 82 -3.83 47.66 -23.01
N ARG A 83 -4.12 48.00 -24.25
CA ARG A 83 -3.34 48.23 -25.44
C ARG A 83 -2.14 49.14 -25.23
N GLY A 84 -1.03 48.86 -26.00
CA GLY A 84 0.03 49.86 -26.28
C GLY A 84 1.28 49.26 -26.89
N ARG A 85 1.50 49.55 -28.13
CA ARG A 85 2.69 49.61 -29.01
C ARG A 85 4.07 49.43 -28.37
N GLY A 86 4.87 48.57 -29.00
CA GLY A 86 6.20 48.88 -29.55
C GLY A 86 7.38 48.96 -28.58
N GLY A 87 8.37 48.08 -28.78
CA GLY A 87 9.70 48.24 -28.19
C GLY A 87 10.41 46.90 -27.99
N ARG A 88 11.13 46.48 -29.03
CA ARG A 88 12.11 45.40 -28.94
C ARG A 88 13.27 45.87 -28.09
N THR A 89 13.49 45.36 -26.92
CA THR A 89 14.70 45.60 -26.12
C THR A 89 15.35 44.29 -25.70
N GLN A 90 16.66 44.33 -25.71
CA GLN A 90 17.71 43.31 -25.52
C GLN A 90 17.68 42.51 -24.17
N ALA A 91 16.56 42.43 -23.46
CA ALA A 91 16.48 41.74 -22.19
C ALA A 91 16.13 40.24 -22.31
N SER A 92 15.71 39.76 -23.47
CA SER A 92 15.28 38.37 -23.69
C SER A 92 16.42 37.37 -23.95
N ARG A 93 17.64 37.80 -24.07
CA ARG A 93 18.81 36.90 -24.31
C ARG A 93 19.55 36.49 -23.05
N ARG A 94 19.33 37.14 -21.90
CA ARG A 94 20.00 36.78 -20.63
C ARG A 94 19.25 35.81 -19.75
N LEU A 95 18.02 35.44 -20.09
CA LEU A 95 17.21 34.48 -19.32
C LEU A 95 17.29 33.03 -19.82
N LEU A 96 17.87 32.80 -20.99
CA LEU A 96 18.09 31.48 -21.57
C LEU A 96 19.45 30.87 -21.16
N ASP A 97 20.44 31.70 -20.80
CA ASP A 97 21.79 31.21 -20.41
C ASP A 97 21.89 30.83 -18.91
N ALA A 98 20.86 31.09 -18.09
CA ALA A 98 20.83 30.72 -16.68
C ALA A 98 20.15 29.38 -16.41
N SER A 99 19.48 28.76 -17.39
CA SER A 99 18.80 27.47 -17.21
C SER A 99 19.69 26.26 -17.49
N ASP A 100 20.77 26.44 -18.26
CA ASP A 100 21.64 25.31 -18.62
C ASP A 100 22.78 25.04 -17.61
N ALA A 101 22.99 25.92 -16.64
CA ALA A 101 24.03 25.75 -15.62
C ALA A 101 23.52 24.99 -14.35
N ALA A 102 22.21 24.70 -14.23
CA ALA A 102 21.64 24.01 -13.09
C ALA A 102 21.48 22.48 -13.29
N ALA A 103 21.90 21.94 -14.45
CA ALA A 103 21.63 20.56 -14.83
C ALA A 103 22.75 19.55 -14.50
N SER A 104 23.78 19.92 -13.73
CA SER A 104 24.94 19.04 -13.50
C SER A 104 25.29 18.71 -12.05
N SER A 105 24.41 18.96 -11.08
CA SER A 105 24.59 18.43 -9.73
C SER A 105 23.83 17.11 -9.60
N PRO A 106 24.49 16.00 -9.19
CA PRO A 106 23.76 14.77 -8.88
C PRO A 106 22.74 15.08 -7.77
N PRO A 107 21.53 14.48 -7.81
CA PRO A 107 20.53 14.72 -6.78
C PRO A 107 21.15 14.40 -5.41
N SER A 108 21.17 15.37 -4.51
CA SER A 108 21.64 15.20 -3.15
C SER A 108 20.88 14.01 -2.53
N SER A 109 21.62 13.04 -1.97
CA SER A 109 21.01 11.91 -1.29
C SER A 109 20.02 12.42 -0.21
N PRO A 110 18.84 11.80 -0.08
CA PRO A 110 17.83 12.26 0.87
C PRO A 110 18.41 12.32 2.27
N THR A 111 18.28 13.47 2.92
CA THR A 111 18.86 13.73 4.26
C THR A 111 18.04 13.11 5.38
N ASP A 112 16.71 12.94 5.16
CA ASP A 112 15.81 12.35 6.13
C ASP A 112 15.88 10.81 6.11
N PRO A 113 15.96 10.15 7.29
CA PRO A 113 16.04 8.69 7.40
C PRO A 113 14.88 7.96 6.72
N VAL A 114 13.65 8.46 6.83
CA VAL A 114 12.47 7.83 6.19
C VAL A 114 12.55 7.91 4.67
N SER A 115 12.98 9.04 4.12
CA SER A 115 13.21 9.22 2.69
C SER A 115 14.29 8.26 2.16
N ARG A 116 15.33 8.00 2.94
CA ARG A 116 16.36 7.00 2.59
C ARG A 116 15.81 5.58 2.58
N ILE A 117 14.95 5.22 3.55
CA ILE A 117 14.26 3.93 3.58
C ILE A 117 13.36 3.78 2.35
N ARG A 118 12.54 4.78 2.04
CA ARG A 118 11.67 4.79 0.85
C ARG A 118 12.46 4.56 -0.42
N HIS A 119 13.53 5.33 -0.63
CA HIS A 119 14.40 5.15 -1.79
C HIS A 119 14.98 3.73 -1.87
N LYS A 120 15.40 3.19 -0.72
CA LYS A 120 15.98 1.85 -0.63
C LYS A 120 14.97 0.75 -0.98
N ILE A 121 13.72 0.85 -0.55
CA ILE A 121 12.64 -0.12 -0.84
C ILE A 121 12.42 -0.29 -2.35
N VAL A 122 12.49 0.79 -3.13
CA VAL A 122 12.35 0.70 -4.59
C VAL A 122 13.54 0.02 -5.25
N THR A 123 14.74 0.26 -4.75
CA THR A 123 15.97 -0.23 -5.39
C THR A 123 16.37 -1.63 -4.92
N THR A 124 16.11 -1.96 -3.66
CA THR A 124 16.58 -3.20 -3.02
C THR A 124 15.47 -3.77 -2.13
N PRO A 125 15.06 -5.04 -2.33
CA PRO A 125 14.08 -5.66 -1.45
C PRO A 125 14.60 -5.72 -0.02
N LEU A 126 13.67 -5.77 0.95
CA LEU A 126 14.03 -6.03 2.34
C LEU A 126 14.64 -7.43 2.49
N PRO A 127 15.60 -7.60 3.40
CA PRO A 127 16.17 -8.92 3.69
C PRO A 127 15.05 -9.90 4.07
N PRO A 128 15.22 -11.20 3.74
CA PRO A 128 14.27 -12.23 4.16
C PRO A 128 14.19 -12.33 5.69
N ASP A 129 13.07 -12.83 6.20
CA ASP A 129 12.79 -12.91 7.65
C ASP A 129 13.80 -13.78 8.43
N SER A 130 14.59 -14.62 7.73
CA SER A 130 15.70 -15.37 8.32
C SER A 130 16.90 -14.50 8.73
N VAL A 131 16.99 -13.29 8.17
CA VAL A 131 18.04 -12.31 8.47
C VAL A 131 17.53 -11.30 9.48
N LEU A 132 18.08 -11.35 10.70
CA LEU A 132 17.63 -10.50 11.79
C LEU A 132 18.50 -9.25 11.93
N THR A 133 17.90 -8.20 12.47
CA THR A 133 18.60 -7.00 12.94
C THR A 133 19.48 -7.32 14.14
N PRO A 134 20.39 -6.43 14.54
CA PRO A 134 21.18 -6.61 15.76
C PRO A 134 20.34 -6.78 17.04
N THR A 135 19.08 -6.33 17.04
CA THR A 135 18.13 -6.46 18.15
C THR A 135 17.33 -7.77 18.11
N GLY A 136 17.59 -8.65 17.14
CA GLY A 136 16.94 -9.95 17.03
C GLY A 136 15.54 -9.92 16.39
N THR A 137 15.13 -8.78 15.80
CA THR A 137 13.85 -8.62 15.07
C THR A 137 14.05 -8.65 13.57
N THR A 138 12.99 -8.88 12.78
CA THR A 138 13.08 -8.82 11.32
C THR A 138 13.23 -7.38 10.81
N TYR A 139 13.92 -7.17 9.70
CA TYR A 139 14.03 -5.83 9.08
C TYR A 139 12.66 -5.28 8.68
N ARG A 140 11.76 -6.14 8.20
CA ARG A 140 10.40 -5.74 7.80
C ARG A 140 9.59 -5.22 8.99
N SER A 141 9.64 -5.89 10.14
CA SER A 141 8.98 -5.44 11.37
C SER A 141 9.42 -4.03 11.77
N VAL A 142 10.74 -3.76 11.74
CA VAL A 142 11.26 -2.43 12.08
C VAL A 142 10.84 -1.38 11.05
N VAL A 143 10.94 -1.70 9.75
CA VAL A 143 10.58 -0.78 8.66
C VAL A 143 9.10 -0.42 8.71
N TRP A 144 8.21 -1.40 8.89
CA TRP A 144 6.77 -1.15 8.94
C TRP A 144 6.38 -0.27 10.12
N LYS A 145 6.96 -0.52 11.30
CA LYS A 145 6.77 0.36 12.48
C LYS A 145 7.23 1.80 12.22
N LEU A 146 8.39 1.98 11.57
CA LEU A 146 8.90 3.31 11.21
C LEU A 146 8.01 4.01 10.16
N LEU A 147 7.58 3.32 9.11
CA LEU A 147 6.73 3.88 8.06
C LEU A 147 5.34 4.28 8.57
N LEU A 148 4.82 3.54 9.55
CA LEU A 148 3.55 3.83 10.23
C LEU A 148 3.70 4.79 11.43
N ASP A 149 4.92 5.28 11.70
CA ASP A 149 5.25 6.17 12.83
C ASP A 149 4.80 5.58 14.19
N ILE A 150 5.04 4.28 14.38
CA ILE A 150 4.79 3.61 15.65
C ILE A 150 6.02 3.83 16.54
N ARG A 151 5.88 4.68 17.56
CA ARG A 151 6.94 5.00 18.52
C ARG A 151 6.74 4.30 19.85
N ASP A 152 5.47 4.25 20.28
CA ASP A 152 5.09 3.71 21.57
C ASP A 152 4.04 2.61 21.40
N LEU A 153 4.10 1.62 22.30
CA LEU A 153 3.15 0.53 22.36
C LEU A 153 2.35 0.66 23.66
N ASP A 154 1.09 0.98 23.56
CA ASP A 154 0.17 0.95 24.68
C ASP A 154 -0.34 -0.48 24.90
N VAL A 155 0.42 -1.22 25.70
CA VAL A 155 0.08 -2.60 26.07
C VAL A 155 -1.18 -2.64 26.93
N ALA A 156 -1.37 -1.64 27.81
CA ALA A 156 -2.52 -1.59 28.72
C ALA A 156 -3.80 -1.32 27.94
N GLU A 157 -3.79 -0.40 26.96
CA GLU A 157 -4.92 -0.19 26.04
C GLU A 157 -5.33 -1.52 25.38
N TYR A 158 -4.38 -2.20 24.74
CA TYR A 158 -4.68 -3.44 24.03
C TYR A 158 -5.25 -4.53 24.95
N LEU A 159 -4.63 -4.75 26.11
CA LEU A 159 -5.12 -5.73 27.07
C LEU A 159 -6.53 -5.40 27.61
N SER A 160 -6.82 -4.12 27.82
CA SER A 160 -8.16 -3.67 28.24
C SER A 160 -9.22 -3.94 27.17
N LEU A 161 -8.88 -3.74 25.89
CA LEU A 161 -9.77 -4.05 24.76
C LEU A 161 -10.01 -5.57 24.63
N VAL A 162 -8.96 -6.37 24.75
CA VAL A 162 -9.06 -7.84 24.74
C VAL A 162 -9.89 -8.36 25.93
N ALA A 163 -9.77 -7.74 27.09
CA ALA A 163 -10.54 -8.12 28.29
C ALA A 163 -12.06 -7.90 28.13
N LYS A 164 -12.49 -7.03 27.20
CA LYS A 164 -13.93 -6.87 26.86
C LYS A 164 -14.50 -8.12 26.16
N GLY A 165 -13.65 -9.01 25.66
CA GLY A 165 -14.07 -10.24 24.99
C GLY A 165 -14.69 -10.01 23.60
N LYS A 166 -15.73 -10.80 23.28
CA LYS A 166 -16.39 -10.75 21.97
C LYS A 166 -16.98 -9.38 21.66
N SER A 167 -16.61 -8.83 20.52
CA SER A 167 -17.19 -7.57 20.02
C SER A 167 -18.58 -7.78 19.41
N PRO A 168 -19.35 -6.72 19.15
CA PRO A 168 -20.61 -6.81 18.41
C PRO A 168 -20.48 -7.45 17.03
N SER A 169 -19.28 -7.44 16.45
CA SER A 169 -18.98 -8.01 15.13
C SER A 169 -18.33 -9.41 15.21
N HIS A 170 -18.18 -10.00 16.40
CA HIS A 170 -17.45 -11.24 16.62
C HIS A 170 -17.83 -12.39 15.68
N ASP A 171 -19.13 -12.63 15.49
CA ASP A 171 -19.60 -13.74 14.64
C ASP A 171 -19.24 -13.51 13.15
N LYS A 172 -19.27 -12.27 12.67
CA LYS A 172 -18.81 -11.90 11.32
C LYS A 172 -17.29 -12.11 11.20
N ILE A 173 -16.52 -11.65 12.18
CA ILE A 173 -15.08 -11.82 12.26
C ILE A 173 -14.71 -13.30 12.20
N ARG A 174 -15.32 -14.13 13.05
CA ARG A 174 -15.05 -15.57 13.09
C ARG A 174 -15.38 -16.28 11.78
N ASN A 175 -16.48 -15.90 11.12
CA ASN A 175 -16.88 -16.49 9.85
C ASN A 175 -15.93 -16.15 8.70
N ASP A 176 -15.17 -15.07 8.80
CA ASP A 176 -14.19 -14.67 7.80
C ASP A 176 -12.77 -15.17 8.11
N THR A 177 -12.40 -15.28 9.40
CA THR A 177 -11.02 -15.61 9.79
C THR A 177 -10.61 -17.03 9.43
N PHE A 178 -11.50 -18.03 9.53
CA PHE A 178 -11.15 -19.42 9.20
C PHE A 178 -10.70 -19.61 7.74
N ARG A 179 -11.11 -18.74 6.84
CA ARG A 179 -10.76 -18.78 5.41
C ARG A 179 -9.62 -17.79 5.02
N THR A 180 -9.11 -17.02 5.99
CA THR A 180 -8.07 -16.03 5.75
C THR A 180 -6.75 -16.71 5.39
N LEU A 181 -6.24 -16.45 4.17
CA LEU A 181 -5.01 -17.04 3.65
C LEU A 181 -4.93 -18.58 3.87
N ALA A 182 -6.07 -19.25 3.75
CA ALA A 182 -6.22 -20.66 4.11
C ALA A 182 -5.37 -21.62 3.25
N THR A 183 -4.88 -21.17 2.10
CA THR A 183 -3.97 -21.93 1.22
C THR A 183 -2.50 -21.69 1.52
N ASP A 184 -2.15 -20.65 2.32
CA ASP A 184 -0.77 -20.35 2.68
C ASP A 184 -0.35 -21.11 3.94
N GLN A 185 0.54 -22.08 3.79
CA GLN A 185 1.01 -22.94 4.88
C GLN A 185 1.85 -22.16 5.90
N GLY A 186 2.73 -21.25 5.43
CA GLY A 186 3.56 -20.43 6.31
C GLY A 186 2.73 -19.50 7.18
N PHE A 187 1.62 -18.96 6.63
CA PHE A 187 0.68 -18.17 7.42
C PHE A 187 0.02 -19.00 8.53
N LYS A 188 -0.52 -20.19 8.21
CA LYS A 188 -1.16 -21.07 9.19
C LYS A 188 -0.25 -21.51 10.34
N GLU A 189 1.01 -21.74 10.04
CA GLU A 189 1.99 -22.12 11.06
C GLU A 189 2.33 -20.96 12.00
N ARG A 190 2.42 -19.75 11.48
CA ARG A 190 2.84 -18.57 12.23
C ARG A 190 1.70 -17.82 12.90
N VAL A 191 0.54 -17.74 12.24
CA VAL A 191 -0.62 -16.99 12.74
C VAL A 191 -1.75 -17.91 13.16
N LYS A 192 -2.03 -17.92 14.46
CA LYS A 192 -3.18 -18.64 15.00
C LYS A 192 -4.45 -17.84 14.76
N GLU A 193 -5.54 -18.55 14.40
CA GLU A 193 -6.85 -17.93 14.11
C GLU A 193 -7.34 -17.05 15.27
N GLU A 194 -7.14 -17.52 16.52
CA GLU A 194 -7.57 -16.81 17.72
C GLU A 194 -6.87 -15.44 17.87
N LYS A 195 -5.63 -15.30 17.39
CA LYS A 195 -4.93 -14.01 17.41
C LYS A 195 -5.56 -13.03 16.44
N LEU A 196 -5.94 -13.51 15.26
CA LEU A 196 -6.61 -12.66 14.25
C LEU A 196 -7.99 -12.21 14.74
N ILE A 197 -8.76 -13.13 15.35
CA ILE A 197 -10.05 -12.81 15.97
C ILE A 197 -9.89 -11.76 17.07
N ARG A 198 -8.95 -11.96 18.02
CA ARG A 198 -8.72 -11.01 19.12
C ARG A 198 -8.30 -9.63 18.63
N LEU A 199 -7.40 -9.57 17.65
CA LEU A 199 -6.96 -8.30 17.08
C LEU A 199 -8.13 -7.53 16.47
N LEU A 200 -8.98 -8.21 15.71
CA LEU A 200 -10.14 -7.58 15.06
C LEU A 200 -11.24 -7.22 16.07
N ASP A 201 -11.52 -8.07 17.05
CA ASP A 201 -12.44 -7.75 18.15
C ASP A 201 -11.95 -6.52 18.93
N ALA A 202 -10.65 -6.46 19.25
CA ALA A 202 -10.04 -5.31 19.92
C ALA A 202 -10.15 -4.03 19.09
N PHE A 203 -9.98 -4.12 17.75
CA PHE A 203 -10.16 -2.98 16.85
C PHE A 203 -11.61 -2.47 16.87
N VAL A 204 -12.59 -3.36 16.81
CA VAL A 204 -14.01 -2.99 16.92
C VAL A 204 -14.30 -2.34 18.27
N TRP A 205 -13.79 -2.90 19.38
CA TRP A 205 -13.97 -2.32 20.72
C TRP A 205 -13.31 -0.95 20.88
N LYS A 206 -12.18 -0.71 20.22
CA LYS A 206 -11.51 0.59 20.23
C LYS A 206 -12.39 1.70 19.64
N HIS A 207 -13.21 1.38 18.65
CA HIS A 207 -14.07 2.33 17.93
C HIS A 207 -15.55 2.25 18.34
N ASN A 208 -15.92 1.29 19.18
CA ASN A 208 -17.29 1.20 19.71
C ASN A 208 -17.45 2.16 20.89
N ARG A 209 -17.87 3.41 20.61
CA ARG A 209 -18.20 4.37 21.64
C ARG A 209 -19.48 3.89 22.36
N SER A 210 -19.39 3.58 23.66
CA SER A 210 -20.55 3.56 24.53
C SER A 210 -20.98 5.03 24.74
N ASP A 211 -22.28 5.30 24.67
CA ASP A 211 -22.91 6.64 24.80
C ASP A 211 -22.56 7.42 26.09
N ASP A 212 -21.83 6.79 27.04
CA ASP A 212 -21.53 7.35 28.35
C ASP A 212 -20.28 8.24 28.42
N SER A 213 -19.54 8.44 27.34
CA SER A 213 -18.33 9.30 27.30
C SER A 213 -18.46 10.42 26.27
N ALA A 214 -19.44 11.30 26.47
CA ALA A 214 -19.55 12.58 25.75
C ALA A 214 -18.62 13.63 26.39
N ASP A 215 -17.35 13.31 26.63
CA ASP A 215 -16.34 14.29 26.93
C ASP A 215 -15.82 14.89 25.62
N GLU A 216 -15.75 16.20 25.58
CA GLU A 216 -15.43 17.12 24.47
C GLU A 216 -14.50 16.51 23.42
N ALA A 217 -15.10 15.95 22.37
CA ALA A 217 -14.40 15.24 21.33
C ALA A 217 -13.81 16.20 20.31
N ASP A 218 -12.58 15.97 19.93
CA ASP A 218 -11.96 16.49 18.71
C ASP A 218 -12.97 16.49 17.55
N ALA A 219 -13.33 17.65 17.03
CA ALA A 219 -14.29 17.82 15.94
C ALA A 219 -13.91 17.06 14.64
N ASP A 220 -12.66 16.61 14.52
CA ASP A 220 -12.14 15.79 13.42
C ASP A 220 -12.36 14.27 13.64
N ALA A 221 -12.81 13.82 14.82
CA ALA A 221 -12.96 12.40 15.14
C ALA A 221 -14.26 11.78 14.61
N ASP A 222 -15.24 12.60 14.19
CA ASP A 222 -16.57 12.15 13.74
C ASP A 222 -16.67 11.90 12.22
N VAL A 223 -15.55 12.04 11.48
CA VAL A 223 -15.55 11.90 10.01
C VAL A 223 -15.66 10.45 9.55
N TYR A 224 -15.21 9.47 10.37
CA TYR A 224 -15.19 8.05 9.98
C TYR A 224 -15.89 7.18 11.01
N GLU A 225 -16.80 6.33 10.51
CA GLU A 225 -17.41 5.25 11.29
C GLU A 225 -16.59 3.97 11.11
N PHE A 226 -15.89 3.53 12.16
CA PHE A 226 -15.12 2.30 12.13
C PHE A 226 -15.91 1.14 12.72
N SER A 227 -16.22 0.18 11.88
CA SER A 227 -16.79 -1.10 12.27
C SER A 227 -16.09 -2.23 11.51
N TYR A 228 -16.39 -3.49 11.84
CA TYR A 228 -15.85 -4.59 11.05
C TYR A 228 -16.58 -4.70 9.71
N VAL A 229 -15.81 -4.66 8.63
CA VAL A 229 -16.26 -5.01 7.28
C VAL A 229 -15.48 -6.21 6.75
N GLN A 230 -16.13 -7.03 5.93
CA GLN A 230 -15.49 -8.20 5.32
C GLN A 230 -14.29 -7.76 4.48
N GLY A 231 -13.15 -8.43 4.65
CA GLY A 231 -11.87 -8.08 4.02
C GLY A 231 -10.85 -7.49 5.01
N MET A 232 -11.29 -6.92 6.15
CA MET A 232 -10.38 -6.46 7.20
C MET A 232 -9.53 -7.59 7.78
N ASN A 233 -10.05 -8.82 7.83
CA ASN A 233 -9.29 -10.02 8.18
C ASN A 233 -8.07 -10.23 7.29
N VAL A 234 -8.23 -10.01 5.97
CA VAL A 234 -7.13 -10.12 5.00
C VAL A 234 -6.15 -8.97 5.14
N LEU A 235 -6.63 -7.74 5.44
CA LEU A 235 -5.76 -6.59 5.71
C LEU A 235 -4.99 -6.72 7.04
N ALA A 236 -5.53 -7.40 8.05
CA ALA A 236 -4.87 -7.61 9.33
C ALA A 236 -3.81 -8.73 9.29
N ALA A 237 -4.00 -9.71 8.40
CA ALA A 237 -3.14 -10.89 8.31
C ALA A 237 -1.66 -10.58 8.09
N PRO A 238 -1.23 -9.69 7.17
CA PRO A 238 0.17 -9.33 6.98
C PRO A 238 0.84 -8.75 8.23
N PHE A 239 0.10 -7.99 9.05
CA PHE A 239 0.65 -7.43 10.29
C PHE A 239 0.92 -8.53 11.32
N LEU A 240 -0.03 -9.44 11.55
CA LEU A 240 0.16 -10.57 12.46
C LEU A 240 1.26 -11.53 11.99
N TYR A 241 1.45 -11.65 10.69
CA TYR A 241 2.53 -12.46 10.14
C TYR A 241 3.90 -11.81 10.34
N THR A 242 3.99 -10.49 10.20
CA THR A 242 5.26 -9.75 10.13
C THR A 242 5.76 -9.29 11.49
N LEU A 243 4.86 -8.85 12.39
CA LEU A 243 5.24 -8.24 13.67
C LEU A 243 5.49 -9.31 14.74
N GLU A 244 6.40 -8.99 15.67
CA GLU A 244 6.88 -9.94 16.68
C GLU A 244 5.81 -10.27 17.73
N SER A 245 4.96 -9.29 18.06
CA SER A 245 3.91 -9.43 19.06
C SER A 245 2.54 -9.03 18.52
N GLU A 246 1.51 -9.57 19.14
CA GLU A 246 0.11 -9.25 18.82
C GLU A 246 -0.22 -7.78 19.12
N VAL A 247 0.40 -7.19 20.14
CA VAL A 247 0.25 -5.77 20.48
C VAL A 247 0.84 -4.88 19.38
N GLU A 248 2.03 -5.22 18.88
CA GLU A 248 2.63 -4.49 17.75
C GLU A 248 1.76 -4.60 16.49
N ALA A 249 1.27 -5.81 16.20
CA ALA A 249 0.38 -6.05 15.07
C ALA A 249 -0.91 -5.23 15.18
N PHE A 250 -1.55 -5.22 16.36
CA PHE A 250 -2.73 -4.41 16.63
C PHE A 250 -2.46 -2.92 16.44
N ARG A 251 -1.36 -2.41 16.99
CA ARG A 251 -1.03 -0.99 16.89
C ARG A 251 -0.74 -0.57 15.46
N CYS A 252 0.05 -1.37 14.71
CA CYS A 252 0.32 -1.13 13.30
C CYS A 252 -0.95 -1.21 12.44
N PHE A 253 -1.77 -2.24 12.64
CA PHE A 253 -3.03 -2.40 11.92
C PHE A 253 -4.01 -1.25 12.20
N SER A 254 -4.22 -0.89 13.46
CA SER A 254 -5.09 0.25 13.81
C SER A 254 -4.61 1.54 13.16
N ARG A 255 -3.31 1.83 13.28
CA ARG A 255 -2.71 3.00 12.64
C ARG A 255 -2.86 3.00 11.13
N PHE A 256 -2.67 1.84 10.50
CA PHE A 256 -2.83 1.67 9.07
C PHE A 256 -4.26 1.96 8.61
N ILE A 257 -5.25 1.37 9.26
CA ILE A 257 -6.67 1.60 8.94
C ILE A 257 -7.06 3.05 9.17
N GLU A 258 -6.75 3.59 10.34
CA GLU A 258 -7.18 4.94 10.77
C GLU A 258 -6.59 6.07 9.91
N TYR A 259 -5.38 5.89 9.35
CA TYR A 259 -4.66 6.98 8.68
C TYR A 259 -4.34 6.72 7.21
N CYS A 260 -4.15 5.46 6.80
CA CYS A 260 -3.77 5.17 5.42
C CYS A 260 -4.98 4.87 4.53
N CYS A 261 -6.02 4.21 5.06
CA CYS A 261 -7.17 3.80 4.26
C CYS A 261 -8.50 3.76 5.04
N PRO A 262 -8.88 4.81 5.80
CA PRO A 262 -10.12 4.80 6.56
C PRO A 262 -11.37 4.59 5.70
N LEU A 263 -11.38 5.08 4.46
CA LEU A 263 -12.52 4.93 3.53
C LEU A 263 -12.64 3.52 2.93
N TYR A 264 -11.64 2.65 3.14
CA TYR A 264 -11.70 1.25 2.71
C TYR A 264 -12.50 0.36 3.66
N VAL A 265 -12.73 0.83 4.88
CA VAL A 265 -13.41 0.08 5.94
C VAL A 265 -14.68 0.77 6.44
N GLN A 266 -15.18 1.77 5.70
CA GLN A 266 -16.49 2.31 5.96
C GLN A 266 -17.58 1.32 5.52
N PRO A 267 -18.80 1.35 6.11
CA PRO A 267 -19.89 0.49 5.71
C PRO A 267 -20.22 0.56 4.21
N THR A 268 -20.03 1.72 3.59
CA THR A 268 -20.26 1.97 2.16
C THR A 268 -19.09 1.55 1.26
N LEU A 269 -17.93 1.20 1.82
CA LEU A 269 -16.68 0.92 1.08
C LEU A 269 -16.32 2.01 0.05
N SER A 270 -16.64 3.25 0.39
CA SER A 270 -16.57 4.38 -0.56
C SER A 270 -15.17 4.56 -1.18
N GLY A 271 -14.09 4.38 -0.39
CA GLY A 271 -12.73 4.41 -0.92
C GLY A 271 -12.42 3.27 -1.89
N VAL A 272 -12.98 2.06 -1.66
CA VAL A 272 -12.81 0.91 -2.56
C VAL A 272 -13.50 1.18 -3.90
N HIS A 273 -14.77 1.60 -3.87
CA HIS A 273 -15.52 1.94 -5.09
C HIS A 273 -14.84 3.07 -5.86
N ARG A 274 -14.35 4.09 -5.16
CA ARG A 274 -13.57 5.17 -5.79
C ARG A 274 -12.26 4.65 -6.40
N GLY A 275 -11.55 3.77 -5.70
CA GLY A 275 -10.35 3.12 -6.22
C GLY A 275 -10.60 2.32 -7.50
N LEU A 276 -11.74 1.62 -7.59
CA LEU A 276 -12.15 0.88 -8.79
C LEU A 276 -12.45 1.81 -9.98
N GLN A 277 -13.13 2.94 -9.75
CA GLN A 277 -13.35 3.95 -10.79
C GLN A 277 -12.03 4.56 -11.29
N LEU A 278 -11.11 4.84 -10.37
CA LEU A 278 -9.78 5.35 -10.71
C LEU A 278 -8.95 4.32 -11.45
N LEU A 279 -9.11 3.02 -11.16
CA LEU A 279 -8.46 1.94 -11.88
C LEU A 279 -8.91 1.93 -13.35
N ASP A 280 -10.22 1.98 -13.62
CA ASP A 280 -10.75 2.06 -14.98
C ASP A 280 -10.19 3.30 -15.73
N ARG A 281 -10.16 4.48 -15.08
CA ARG A 281 -9.58 5.70 -15.67
C ARG A 281 -8.08 5.59 -15.95
N CYS A 282 -7.32 5.02 -15.02
CA CYS A 282 -5.88 4.81 -15.21
C CYS A 282 -5.62 3.80 -16.33
N LEU A 283 -6.40 2.72 -16.39
CA LEU A 283 -6.26 1.71 -17.45
C LEU A 283 -6.61 2.30 -18.83
N GLU A 284 -7.68 3.09 -18.93
CA GLU A 284 -8.06 3.78 -20.16
C GLU A 284 -6.96 4.73 -20.66
N LEU A 285 -6.34 5.47 -19.74
CA LEU A 285 -5.26 6.39 -20.05
C LEU A 285 -3.97 5.68 -20.49
N LEU A 286 -3.58 4.63 -19.76
CA LEU A 286 -2.27 3.98 -19.92
C LEU A 286 -2.28 2.85 -20.95
N ASP A 287 -3.42 2.17 -21.16
CA ASP A 287 -3.61 1.10 -22.15
C ASP A 287 -5.06 1.08 -22.68
N ALA A 288 -5.41 2.09 -23.46
CA ALA A 288 -6.74 2.21 -24.07
C ALA A 288 -7.17 0.96 -24.85
N PRO A 289 -6.31 0.27 -25.63
CA PRO A 289 -6.70 -0.96 -26.32
C PRO A 289 -7.14 -2.07 -25.36
N LEU A 290 -6.42 -2.28 -24.25
CA LEU A 290 -6.80 -3.28 -23.24
C LEU A 290 -8.09 -2.87 -22.52
N TYR A 291 -8.21 -1.60 -22.13
CA TYR A 291 -9.43 -1.06 -21.52
C TYR A 291 -10.65 -1.30 -22.39
N HIS A 292 -10.62 -0.91 -23.66
CA HIS A 292 -11.74 -1.08 -24.57
C HIS A 292 -12.05 -2.57 -24.85
N HIS A 293 -11.04 -3.42 -24.90
CA HIS A 293 -11.24 -4.87 -25.03
C HIS A 293 -12.01 -5.44 -23.83
N LEU A 294 -11.62 -5.10 -22.60
CA LEU A 294 -12.31 -5.55 -21.38
C LEU A 294 -13.73 -4.96 -21.31
N ARG A 295 -13.89 -3.67 -21.56
CA ARG A 295 -15.21 -3.00 -21.58
C ARG A 295 -16.14 -3.58 -22.64
N GLY A 296 -15.63 -3.92 -23.83
CA GLY A 296 -16.39 -4.60 -24.89
C GLY A 296 -16.90 -6.00 -24.50
N LYS A 297 -16.31 -6.60 -23.44
CA LYS A 297 -16.78 -7.85 -22.84
C LYS A 297 -17.57 -7.63 -21.53
N ASN A 298 -18.02 -6.41 -21.27
CA ASN A 298 -18.74 -5.98 -20.05
C ASN A 298 -17.92 -6.21 -18.76
N LEU A 299 -16.59 -6.12 -18.83
CA LEU A 299 -15.70 -6.24 -17.70
C LEU A 299 -15.23 -4.85 -17.28
N SER A 300 -15.82 -4.29 -16.21
CA SER A 300 -15.31 -3.12 -15.49
C SER A 300 -14.41 -3.55 -14.33
N ALA A 301 -13.60 -2.64 -13.82
CA ALA A 301 -12.78 -2.87 -12.62
C ALA A 301 -13.62 -3.39 -11.43
N GLU A 302 -14.84 -2.92 -11.28
CA GLU A 302 -15.81 -3.38 -10.28
C GLU A 302 -16.02 -4.89 -10.30
N ILE A 303 -16.01 -5.50 -11.49
CA ILE A 303 -16.31 -6.94 -11.68
C ILE A 303 -15.07 -7.79 -11.41
N TYR A 304 -13.88 -7.35 -11.83
CA TYR A 304 -12.69 -8.20 -11.78
C TYR A 304 -11.66 -7.82 -10.72
N ALA A 305 -11.60 -6.54 -10.32
CA ALA A 305 -10.54 -6.05 -9.46
C ALA A 305 -10.98 -5.77 -8.01
N PHE A 306 -12.27 -5.94 -7.68
CA PHE A 306 -12.80 -5.63 -6.36
C PHE A 306 -11.99 -6.27 -5.22
N PRO A 307 -11.67 -7.59 -5.24
CA PRO A 307 -10.88 -8.20 -4.17
C PRO A 307 -9.47 -7.60 -4.06
N SER A 308 -8.81 -7.33 -5.19
CA SER A 308 -7.44 -6.79 -5.23
C SER A 308 -7.38 -5.34 -4.76
N VAL A 309 -8.39 -4.52 -5.06
CA VAL A 309 -8.49 -3.16 -4.54
C VAL A 309 -8.79 -3.20 -3.04
N MET A 310 -9.85 -3.91 -2.63
CA MET A 310 -10.31 -4.00 -1.24
C MET A 310 -9.23 -4.49 -0.28
N THR A 311 -8.43 -5.46 -0.69
CA THR A 311 -7.42 -6.10 0.16
C THR A 311 -6.00 -5.63 -0.09
N LEU A 312 -5.81 -4.61 -0.94
CA LEU A 312 -4.48 -4.14 -1.36
C LEU A 312 -3.60 -5.29 -1.88
N CYS A 313 -4.18 -6.10 -2.75
CA CYS A 313 -3.59 -7.31 -3.33
C CYS A 313 -3.20 -8.41 -2.32
N ALA A 314 -3.52 -8.28 -1.03
CA ALA A 314 -3.18 -9.30 -0.04
C ALA A 314 -3.90 -10.63 -0.24
N CYS A 315 -4.95 -10.69 -1.06
CA CYS A 315 -5.62 -11.92 -1.46
C CYS A 315 -4.92 -12.69 -2.59
N THR A 316 -3.86 -12.13 -3.21
CA THR A 316 -3.17 -12.73 -4.36
C THR A 316 -1.87 -13.40 -3.88
N PRO A 317 -1.78 -14.75 -3.89
CA PRO A 317 -0.58 -15.45 -3.42
C PRO A 317 0.63 -15.24 -4.36
N PRO A 318 1.87 -15.54 -3.91
CA PRO A 318 2.23 -16.04 -2.57
C PRO A 318 2.44 -14.92 -1.55
N LEU A 319 2.27 -15.23 -0.27
CA LEU A 319 2.39 -14.25 0.82
C LEU A 319 3.73 -13.50 0.87
N PRO A 320 4.91 -14.11 0.64
CA PRO A 320 6.16 -13.35 0.60
C PRO A 320 6.18 -12.22 -0.42
N GLU A 321 5.57 -12.41 -1.59
CA GLU A 321 5.43 -11.37 -2.62
C GLU A 321 4.44 -10.28 -2.19
N VAL A 322 3.33 -10.66 -1.54
CA VAL A 322 2.40 -9.70 -0.93
C VAL A 322 3.12 -8.81 0.08
N LEU A 323 3.95 -9.37 0.95
CA LEU A 323 4.71 -8.60 1.93
C LEU A 323 5.69 -7.63 1.27
N GLN A 324 6.35 -8.05 0.19
CA GLN A 324 7.23 -7.18 -0.58
C GLN A 324 6.46 -6.05 -1.29
N LEU A 325 5.27 -6.33 -1.83
CA LEU A 325 4.40 -5.30 -2.38
C LEU A 325 3.95 -4.32 -1.29
N TRP A 326 3.64 -4.80 -0.09
CA TRP A 326 3.26 -3.98 1.05
C TRP A 326 4.41 -3.13 1.59
N ASP A 327 5.67 -3.59 1.52
CA ASP A 327 6.84 -2.74 1.79
C ASP A 327 6.79 -1.46 0.93
N PHE A 328 6.42 -1.60 -0.35
CA PHE A 328 6.27 -0.47 -1.27
C PHE A 328 5.02 0.38 -0.96
N LEU A 329 3.86 -0.25 -0.73
CA LEU A 329 2.62 0.47 -0.45
C LEU A 329 2.69 1.27 0.86
N LEU A 330 3.31 0.73 1.90
CA LEU A 330 3.53 1.46 3.16
C LEU A 330 4.53 2.61 3.00
N ALA A 331 5.54 2.45 2.14
CA ALA A 331 6.53 3.48 1.88
C ALA A 331 6.00 4.66 1.08
N PHE A 332 5.16 4.40 0.07
CA PHE A 332 4.74 5.41 -0.91
C PHE A 332 3.26 5.78 -0.83
N GLY A 333 2.46 4.97 -0.15
CA GLY A 333 1.02 5.16 0.06
C GLY A 333 0.19 4.07 -0.61
N VAL A 334 -0.91 3.71 0.04
CA VAL A 334 -1.82 2.63 -0.41
C VAL A 334 -2.51 2.94 -1.74
N HIS A 335 -2.58 4.21 -2.13
CA HIS A 335 -3.14 4.64 -3.41
C HIS A 335 -2.39 4.05 -4.61
N PHE A 336 -1.10 3.72 -4.47
CA PHE A 336 -0.33 3.03 -5.51
C PHE A 336 -0.85 1.63 -5.82
N ASN A 337 -1.67 1.02 -4.94
CA ASN A 337 -2.29 -0.27 -5.23
C ASN A 337 -3.10 -0.26 -6.53
N VAL A 338 -3.78 0.85 -6.83
CA VAL A 338 -4.51 1.01 -8.11
C VAL A 338 -3.57 0.84 -9.29
N LEU A 339 -2.43 1.53 -9.27
CA LEU A 339 -1.43 1.41 -10.33
C LEU A 339 -0.71 0.05 -10.34
N CYS A 340 -0.56 -0.60 -9.18
CA CYS A 340 -0.05 -1.97 -9.11
C CYS A 340 -0.97 -2.97 -9.82
N ILE A 341 -2.29 -2.80 -9.70
CA ILE A 341 -3.27 -3.62 -10.41
C ILE A 341 -3.20 -3.32 -11.92
N VAL A 342 -3.10 -2.07 -12.32
CA VAL A 342 -2.90 -1.72 -13.76
C VAL A 342 -1.61 -2.34 -14.29
N ALA A 343 -0.52 -2.29 -13.51
CA ALA A 343 0.75 -2.94 -13.86
C ALA A 343 0.60 -4.46 -14.03
N GLN A 344 -0.16 -5.12 -13.16
CA GLN A 344 -0.44 -6.55 -13.25
C GLN A 344 -1.25 -6.88 -14.52
N LEU A 345 -2.27 -6.08 -14.85
CA LEU A 345 -3.03 -6.21 -16.09
C LEU A 345 -2.13 -6.00 -17.32
N HIS A 346 -1.23 -5.01 -17.27
CA HIS A 346 -0.29 -4.73 -18.34
C HIS A 346 0.71 -5.89 -18.55
N ILE A 347 1.17 -6.54 -17.48
CA ILE A 347 2.02 -7.73 -17.56
C ILE A 347 1.29 -8.90 -18.24
N MET A 348 -0.03 -9.02 -18.04
CA MET A 348 -0.89 -10.05 -18.63
C MET A 348 -1.52 -9.62 -19.95
N ARG A 349 -1.12 -8.48 -20.51
CA ARG A 349 -1.80 -7.81 -21.63
C ARG A 349 -2.03 -8.73 -22.84
N ALA A 350 -1.01 -9.43 -23.29
CA ALA A 350 -1.11 -10.30 -24.45
C ALA A 350 -2.16 -11.40 -24.24
N ASP A 351 -2.07 -12.10 -23.13
CA ASP A 351 -3.00 -13.18 -22.79
C ASP A 351 -4.45 -12.69 -22.66
N LEU A 352 -4.63 -11.49 -22.07
CA LEU A 352 -5.95 -10.88 -21.90
C LEU A 352 -6.58 -10.49 -23.24
N LEU A 353 -5.80 -9.93 -24.18
CA LEU A 353 -6.28 -9.53 -25.51
C LEU A 353 -6.59 -10.73 -26.40
N GLU A 354 -5.79 -11.79 -26.31
CA GLU A 354 -5.99 -13.02 -27.10
C GLU A 354 -7.10 -13.91 -26.55
N SER A 355 -7.43 -13.75 -25.25
CA SER A 355 -8.41 -14.63 -24.60
C SER A 355 -9.85 -14.38 -25.09
N ALA A 356 -10.51 -15.44 -25.49
CA ALA A 356 -11.95 -15.40 -25.72
C ALA A 356 -12.75 -15.05 -24.46
N SER A 357 -12.23 -15.40 -23.27
CA SER A 357 -12.84 -15.15 -21.95
C SER A 357 -11.84 -14.60 -20.96
N PRO A 358 -11.46 -13.29 -21.02
CA PRO A 358 -10.50 -12.67 -20.11
C PRO A 358 -10.89 -12.85 -18.64
N MET A 359 -12.17 -12.93 -18.31
CA MET A 359 -12.64 -13.15 -16.95
C MET A 359 -12.09 -14.41 -16.29
N LYS A 360 -11.78 -15.46 -17.05
CA LYS A 360 -11.16 -16.67 -16.51
C LYS A 360 -9.73 -16.39 -15.99
N LEU A 361 -8.97 -15.57 -16.73
CA LEU A 361 -7.62 -15.16 -16.35
C LEU A 361 -7.68 -14.20 -15.16
N LEU A 362 -8.60 -13.24 -15.18
CA LEU A 362 -8.77 -12.24 -14.12
C LEU A 362 -9.23 -12.83 -12.78
N ARG A 363 -9.98 -13.95 -12.81
CA ARG A 363 -10.36 -14.70 -11.59
C ARG A 363 -9.22 -15.55 -11.02
N ASN A 364 -8.31 -15.97 -11.87
CA ASN A 364 -7.18 -16.82 -11.52
C ASN A 364 -5.89 -16.11 -11.94
N LEU A 365 -5.60 -15.00 -11.23
CA LEU A 365 -4.39 -14.24 -11.49
C LEU A 365 -3.14 -15.13 -11.31
N PRO A 366 -2.10 -14.92 -12.12
CA PRO A 366 -0.84 -15.60 -11.90
C PRO A 366 -0.28 -15.26 -10.52
N PRO A 367 0.66 -16.08 -9.99
CA PRO A 367 1.35 -15.75 -8.76
C PRO A 367 1.88 -14.31 -8.79
N LEU A 368 1.70 -13.60 -7.68
CA LEU A 368 2.16 -12.21 -7.54
C LEU A 368 3.69 -12.18 -7.72
N ASP A 369 4.18 -11.26 -8.52
CA ASP A 369 5.61 -10.92 -8.67
C ASP A 369 5.76 -9.44 -8.29
N ALA A 370 6.00 -9.20 -7.01
CA ALA A 370 6.02 -7.85 -6.46
C ALA A 370 7.08 -6.97 -7.14
N ARG A 371 8.26 -7.53 -7.42
CA ARG A 371 9.35 -6.77 -8.02
C ARG A 371 9.01 -6.30 -9.43
N LYS A 372 8.45 -7.18 -10.24
CA LYS A 372 8.02 -6.85 -11.59
C LYS A 372 6.89 -5.83 -11.57
N ILE A 373 5.90 -6.03 -10.70
CA ILE A 373 4.76 -5.11 -10.54
C ILE A 373 5.24 -3.72 -10.09
N ILE A 374 6.10 -3.62 -9.07
CA ILE A 374 6.63 -2.34 -8.58
C ILE A 374 7.39 -1.61 -9.69
N ASN A 375 8.26 -2.29 -10.44
CA ASN A 375 9.03 -1.67 -11.51
C ASN A 375 8.13 -1.10 -12.61
N VAL A 376 7.11 -1.85 -13.03
CA VAL A 376 6.11 -1.37 -14.01
C VAL A 376 5.30 -0.22 -13.42
N THR A 377 4.85 -0.33 -12.16
CA THR A 377 4.08 0.72 -11.46
C THR A 377 4.83 2.04 -11.42
N VAL A 378 6.12 2.03 -11.06
CA VAL A 378 6.96 3.25 -11.01
C VAL A 378 7.12 3.87 -12.40
N THR A 379 7.14 3.05 -13.44
CA THR A 379 7.18 3.55 -14.84
C THR A 379 5.85 4.19 -15.22
N LEU A 380 4.73 3.50 -15.00
CA LEU A 380 3.39 3.98 -15.32
C LEU A 380 3.01 5.25 -14.56
N ALA A 381 3.45 5.38 -13.31
CA ALA A 381 3.15 6.55 -12.49
C ALA A 381 3.66 7.88 -13.07
N ARG A 382 4.67 7.85 -13.95
CA ARG A 382 5.21 9.05 -14.62
C ARG A 382 4.27 9.62 -15.67
N ASP A 383 3.43 8.77 -16.23
CA ASP A 383 2.51 9.13 -17.32
C ASP A 383 1.12 9.53 -16.79
N ILE A 384 0.90 9.47 -15.46
CA ILE A 384 -0.35 9.89 -14.82
C ILE A 384 -0.39 11.43 -14.71
N PRO A 385 -1.42 12.12 -15.25
CA PRO A 385 -1.62 13.54 -15.06
C PRO A 385 -1.75 13.93 -13.59
N ALA A 386 -1.33 15.14 -13.25
CA ALA A 386 -1.25 15.60 -11.86
C ALA A 386 -2.60 15.62 -11.14
N ASP A 387 -3.69 15.95 -11.84
CA ASP A 387 -5.06 15.92 -11.30
C ASP A 387 -5.51 14.51 -10.97
N LEU A 388 -5.34 13.55 -11.89
CA LEU A 388 -5.65 12.15 -11.65
C LEU A 388 -4.77 11.55 -10.55
N PHE A 389 -3.49 11.96 -10.47
CA PHE A 389 -2.60 11.52 -9.39
C PHE A 389 -3.07 12.04 -8.03
N GLN A 390 -3.56 13.29 -7.95
CA GLN A 390 -4.15 13.83 -6.73
C GLN A 390 -5.44 13.07 -6.31
N ASP A 391 -6.27 12.68 -7.27
CA ASP A 391 -7.43 11.84 -7.00
C ASP A 391 -7.00 10.47 -6.44
N LEU A 392 -5.97 9.85 -7.04
CA LEU A 392 -5.38 8.61 -6.51
C LEU A 392 -4.88 8.78 -5.07
N VAL A 393 -4.14 9.85 -4.79
CA VAL A 393 -3.61 10.09 -3.42
C VAL A 393 -4.73 10.24 -2.40
N LYS A 394 -5.81 10.94 -2.74
CA LYS A 394 -6.88 11.30 -1.80
C LYS A 394 -7.91 10.19 -1.54
N HIS A 395 -8.17 9.32 -2.54
CA HIS A 395 -9.30 8.39 -2.48
C HIS A 395 -9.32 7.45 -1.25
N PRO A 396 -8.19 7.05 -0.62
CA PRO A 396 -8.27 6.15 0.51
C PRO A 396 -8.70 6.82 1.82
N TYR A 397 -8.54 8.15 1.91
CA TYR A 397 -8.70 8.85 3.20
C TYR A 397 -9.41 10.20 3.16
N HIS A 398 -9.72 10.77 2.00
CA HIS A 398 -10.35 12.08 1.93
C HIS A 398 -11.83 11.98 1.54
N PRO A 399 -12.79 12.32 2.43
CA PRO A 399 -14.22 12.16 2.16
C PRO A 399 -14.69 12.90 0.90
N ASP A 400 -14.19 14.11 0.66
CA ASP A 400 -14.58 14.92 -0.50
C ASP A 400 -14.20 14.28 -1.84
N SER A 401 -13.22 13.35 -1.85
CA SER A 401 -12.86 12.62 -3.06
C SER A 401 -13.96 11.66 -3.54
N VAL A 402 -14.91 11.36 -2.67
CA VAL A 402 -16.04 10.45 -2.91
C VAL A 402 -17.33 11.23 -3.21
N ALA A 403 -17.53 12.39 -2.58
CA ALA A 403 -18.74 13.21 -2.71
C ALA A 403 -18.96 13.77 -4.13
N ALA A 404 -17.92 13.89 -4.95
CA ALA A 404 -18.00 14.47 -6.30
C ALA A 404 -18.65 13.53 -7.34
N PHE A 405 -19.08 12.29 -6.96
CA PHE A 405 -19.55 11.26 -7.89
C PHE A 405 -20.85 10.55 -7.45
N THR A 406 -21.48 11.04 -6.39
CA THR A 406 -22.86 10.67 -6.02
C THR A 406 -23.85 11.65 -6.58
#